data_9668b95fc3aef484c2a9d5ca51a80422
#
_entry.id   9668b95fc3aef484c2a9d5ca51a80422
#
_cell.length_a   1.000
_cell.length_b   1.000
_cell.length_c   1.000
_cell.angle_alpha   90.00
_cell.angle_beta   90.00
_cell.angle_gamma   90.00
#
_symmetry.space_group_name_H-M   'P 1'
#
loop_
_entity.id
_entity.type
_entity.pdbx_description
1 polymer ?
#
loop_
_entity_poly.entity_id
_entity_poly.type
_entity_poly.pdbx_seq_one_letter_code
_entity_poly.pdbx_strand_id
1 'polypeptide(L)'
;MVEVDFLYLLPIFALSGAMVYFVWYKIQDSIPFLYPTGVIMAKEARLLDDNRLDELALMSLEEFVSSLGSTEYGEYIKGTRYEEIEKGLLLFKKNLYSELFKLIPERFIDIFDFLVREWDVMNLRTVLTGVHAELPVEEVRNRLIEGGEMFEKIASVAGEDIERIASTFEGTPLAGAIEEYNRIKDFSGIDLALGKWMVEDISLKLDGRSEKKLWAVKRYVDISVDVLNLKAMLRGKEGGVTEEEIKRFLIGVEVTRVYGETGSVREFLERMKETRYGYLVAEVEEDVMRMEQRIDEAMLRAVKELSQEEAFGFVPILRFLALKDAEIRNLRLIAKLEGEGVPNDRIKEIMVRVGKGG
;
A
#
# COMPACT_ATOMS: atom_id res chain seq x y z
N MET A 1 38.45 -24.36 -54.33
CA MET A 1 38.58 -24.11 -52.91
C MET A 1 38.54 -22.60 -52.77
N VAL A 2 37.45 -22.05 -52.24
CA VAL A 2 37.30 -20.59 -52.09
C VAL A 2 38.09 -20.24 -50.85
N GLU A 3 39.24 -19.59 -51.00
CA GLU A 3 39.95 -18.93 -49.87
C GLU A 3 39.08 -17.80 -49.39
N VAL A 4 38.34 -18.02 -48.29
CA VAL A 4 37.64 -16.94 -47.60
C VAL A 4 38.69 -16.12 -46.86
N ASP A 5 38.95 -14.93 -47.39
CA ASP A 5 39.94 -14.02 -46.85
C ASP A 5 39.55 -13.67 -45.40
N PHE A 6 40.31 -14.12 -44.42
CA PHE A 6 40.04 -13.98 -42.97
C PHE A 6 39.85 -12.52 -42.57
N LEU A 7 40.37 -11.62 -43.41
CA LEU A 7 40.21 -10.18 -43.22
C LEU A 7 38.76 -9.69 -43.29
N TYR A 8 37.90 -10.36 -44.09
CA TYR A 8 36.45 -10.01 -44.19
C TYR A 8 35.63 -10.56 -43.04
N LEU A 9 36.13 -11.54 -42.31
CA LEU A 9 35.42 -12.10 -41.15
C LEU A 9 35.65 -11.30 -39.88
N LEU A 10 36.76 -10.57 -39.77
CA LEU A 10 37.09 -9.75 -38.59
C LEU A 10 36.05 -8.66 -38.26
N PRO A 11 35.53 -7.85 -39.20
CA PRO A 11 34.47 -6.89 -38.89
C PRO A 11 33.15 -7.56 -38.53
N ILE A 12 32.84 -8.75 -39.06
CA ILE A 12 31.62 -9.50 -38.70
C ILE A 12 31.73 -9.99 -37.25
N PHE A 13 32.88 -10.51 -36.83
CA PHE A 13 33.11 -10.94 -35.46
C PHE A 13 33.12 -9.73 -34.49
N ALA A 14 33.69 -8.62 -34.89
CA ALA A 14 33.69 -7.39 -34.10
C ALA A 14 32.27 -6.83 -33.90
N LEU A 15 31.45 -6.81 -34.99
CA LEU A 15 30.04 -6.36 -34.93
C LEU A 15 29.18 -7.32 -34.09
N SER A 16 29.34 -8.64 -34.24
CA SER A 16 28.61 -9.61 -33.44
C SER A 16 29.02 -9.54 -31.96
N GLY A 17 30.31 -9.40 -31.66
CA GLY A 17 30.82 -9.20 -30.30
C GLY A 17 30.29 -7.90 -29.66
N ALA A 18 30.29 -6.80 -30.42
CA ALA A 18 29.71 -5.53 -29.96
C ALA A 18 28.20 -5.62 -29.72
N MET A 19 27.46 -6.35 -30.58
CA MET A 19 26.03 -6.57 -30.42
C MET A 19 25.72 -7.42 -29.18
N VAL A 20 26.47 -8.51 -28.98
CA VAL A 20 26.35 -9.37 -27.77
C VAL A 20 26.64 -8.55 -26.51
N TYR A 21 27.72 -7.76 -26.52
CA TYR A 21 28.06 -6.88 -25.40
C TYR A 21 26.97 -5.84 -25.13
N PHE A 22 26.43 -5.22 -26.17
CA PHE A 22 25.35 -4.24 -26.05
C PHE A 22 24.07 -4.86 -25.49
N VAL A 23 23.69 -6.06 -25.97
CA VAL A 23 22.55 -6.81 -25.43
C VAL A 23 22.80 -7.18 -23.98
N TRP A 24 23.98 -7.76 -23.67
CA TRP A 24 24.38 -8.06 -22.30
C TRP A 24 24.31 -6.83 -21.39
N TYR A 25 24.89 -5.71 -21.81
CA TYR A 25 24.86 -4.45 -21.04
C TYR A 25 23.45 -3.95 -20.78
N LYS A 26 22.52 -4.13 -21.71
CA LYS A 26 21.10 -3.75 -21.52
C LYS A 26 20.32 -4.67 -20.59
N ILE A 27 20.61 -5.97 -20.60
CA ILE A 27 19.82 -6.95 -19.84
C ILE A 27 20.40 -7.24 -18.45
N GLN A 28 21.69 -6.97 -18.21
CA GLN A 28 22.36 -7.31 -16.94
C GLN A 28 21.62 -6.73 -15.70
N ASP A 29 21.08 -5.52 -15.80
CA ASP A 29 20.32 -4.89 -14.72
C ASP A 29 18.95 -5.56 -14.50
N SER A 30 18.44 -6.32 -15.45
CA SER A 30 17.17 -7.05 -15.36
C SER A 30 17.33 -8.48 -14.88
N ILE A 31 18.55 -9.06 -14.96
CA ILE A 31 18.81 -10.45 -14.55
C ILE A 31 18.38 -10.74 -13.11
N PRO A 32 18.68 -9.88 -12.11
CA PRO A 32 18.26 -10.13 -10.72
C PRO A 32 16.74 -10.17 -10.53
N PHE A 33 15.97 -9.66 -11.51
CA PHE A 33 14.51 -9.58 -11.45
C PHE A 33 13.78 -10.68 -12.22
N LEU A 34 14.49 -11.53 -12.97
CA LEU A 34 13.85 -12.58 -13.77
C LEU A 34 13.10 -13.59 -12.88
N TYR A 35 13.76 -14.12 -11.86
CA TYR A 35 13.14 -15.03 -10.91
C TYR A 35 12.04 -14.36 -10.08
N PRO A 36 12.28 -13.19 -9.43
CA PRO A 36 11.23 -12.45 -8.75
C PRO A 36 9.99 -12.19 -9.61
N THR A 37 10.17 -11.72 -10.85
CA THR A 37 9.04 -11.47 -11.77
C THR A 37 8.24 -12.74 -12.05
N GLY A 38 8.89 -13.87 -12.29
CA GLY A 38 8.20 -15.15 -12.51
C GLY A 38 7.37 -15.59 -11.30
N VAL A 39 7.91 -15.45 -10.09
CA VAL A 39 7.19 -15.73 -8.84
C VAL A 39 5.99 -14.80 -8.68
N ILE A 40 6.17 -13.49 -8.93
CA ILE A 40 5.11 -12.49 -8.83
C ILE A 40 3.98 -12.78 -9.82
N MET A 41 4.29 -13.08 -11.08
CA MET A 41 3.28 -13.43 -12.10
C MET A 41 2.45 -14.66 -11.68
N ALA A 42 3.09 -15.68 -11.09
CA ALA A 42 2.39 -16.85 -10.58
C ALA A 42 1.48 -16.54 -9.38
N LYS A 43 1.88 -15.59 -8.53
CA LYS A 43 1.05 -15.12 -7.40
C LYS A 43 -0.10 -14.22 -7.90
N GLU A 44 0.16 -13.36 -8.87
CA GLU A 44 -0.85 -12.46 -9.46
C GLU A 44 -1.98 -13.25 -10.15
N ALA A 45 -1.68 -14.38 -10.76
CA ALA A 45 -2.68 -15.27 -11.35
C ALA A 45 -3.66 -15.89 -10.33
N ARG A 46 -3.39 -15.76 -9.03
CA ARG A 46 -4.26 -16.23 -7.94
C ARG A 46 -5.09 -15.11 -7.30
N LEU A 47 -4.95 -13.87 -7.77
CA LEU A 47 -5.78 -12.77 -7.30
C LEU A 47 -7.26 -13.05 -7.57
N LEU A 48 -8.10 -12.69 -6.62
CA LEU A 48 -9.54 -12.74 -6.79
C LEU A 48 -9.98 -11.59 -7.70
N ASP A 49 -10.72 -11.93 -8.75
CA ASP A 49 -11.29 -10.92 -9.64
C ASP A 49 -12.55 -10.25 -9.02
N ASP A 50 -12.99 -9.17 -9.66
CA ASP A 50 -14.15 -8.41 -9.19
C ASP A 50 -15.42 -9.26 -9.10
N ASN A 51 -15.63 -10.24 -10.01
CA ASN A 51 -16.78 -11.13 -9.98
C ASN A 51 -16.72 -12.04 -8.75
N ARG A 52 -15.54 -12.56 -8.43
CA ARG A 52 -15.36 -13.42 -7.26
C ARG A 52 -15.55 -12.64 -5.95
N LEU A 53 -15.09 -11.40 -5.89
CA LEU A 53 -15.34 -10.52 -4.76
C LEU A 53 -16.84 -10.18 -4.61
N ASP A 54 -17.55 -9.98 -5.73
CA ASP A 54 -18.99 -9.77 -5.72
C ASP A 54 -19.77 -10.99 -5.22
N GLU A 55 -19.32 -12.21 -5.59
CA GLU A 55 -19.90 -13.45 -5.06
C GLU A 55 -19.68 -13.55 -3.54
N LEU A 56 -18.46 -13.28 -3.08
CA LEU A 56 -18.11 -13.31 -1.65
C LEU A 56 -18.94 -12.31 -0.83
N ALA A 57 -19.23 -11.13 -1.39
CA ALA A 57 -20.06 -10.12 -0.74
C ALA A 57 -21.55 -10.48 -0.62
N LEU A 58 -21.98 -11.60 -1.23
CA LEU A 58 -23.37 -12.13 -1.11
C LEU A 58 -23.49 -13.25 -0.07
N MET A 59 -22.38 -13.72 0.48
CA MET A 59 -22.30 -14.88 1.37
C MET A 59 -22.41 -14.46 2.84
N SER A 60 -22.99 -15.31 3.67
CA SER A 60 -22.83 -15.20 5.13
C SER A 60 -21.38 -15.38 5.54
N LEU A 61 -21.00 -14.97 6.76
CA LEU A 61 -19.60 -15.11 7.23
C LEU A 61 -19.13 -16.58 7.23
N GLU A 62 -20.00 -17.53 7.52
CA GLU A 62 -19.69 -18.96 7.47
C GLU A 62 -19.40 -19.43 6.04
N GLU A 63 -20.25 -19.04 5.08
CA GLU A 63 -20.06 -19.36 3.66
C GLU A 63 -18.82 -18.65 3.10
N PHE A 64 -18.58 -17.38 3.48
CA PHE A 64 -17.41 -16.60 3.13
C PHE A 64 -16.12 -17.31 3.57
N VAL A 65 -16.01 -17.72 4.84
CA VAL A 65 -14.84 -18.45 5.36
C VAL A 65 -14.69 -19.80 4.65
N SER A 66 -15.77 -20.55 4.50
CA SER A 66 -15.76 -21.82 3.77
C SER A 66 -15.25 -21.66 2.34
N SER A 67 -15.71 -20.60 1.66
CA SER A 67 -15.31 -20.28 0.29
C SER A 67 -13.85 -19.88 0.17
N LEU A 68 -13.30 -19.15 1.14
CA LEU A 68 -11.88 -18.79 1.22
C LEU A 68 -11.01 -19.99 1.60
N GLY A 69 -11.56 -21.05 2.20
CA GLY A 69 -10.85 -22.26 2.59
C GLY A 69 -10.12 -22.96 1.45
N SER A 70 -10.59 -22.82 0.21
CA SER A 70 -9.95 -23.35 -1.00
C SER A 70 -8.89 -22.42 -1.61
N THR A 71 -8.71 -21.24 -1.05
CA THR A 71 -7.74 -20.23 -1.51
C THR A 71 -6.49 -20.21 -0.61
N GLU A 72 -5.53 -19.36 -0.95
CA GLU A 72 -4.33 -19.13 -0.14
C GLU A 72 -4.60 -18.56 1.26
N TYR A 73 -5.82 -18.07 1.53
CA TYR A 73 -6.25 -17.55 2.84
C TYR A 73 -6.69 -18.64 3.82
N GLY A 74 -7.09 -19.83 3.31
CA GLY A 74 -7.70 -20.89 4.13
C GLY A 74 -6.85 -21.41 5.27
N GLU A 75 -5.52 -21.39 5.12
CA GLU A 75 -4.59 -21.81 6.19
C GLU A 75 -4.55 -20.82 7.36
N TYR A 76 -4.94 -19.57 7.14
CA TYR A 76 -4.78 -18.47 8.10
C TYR A 76 -6.08 -18.12 8.85
N ILE A 77 -7.24 -18.25 8.20
CA ILE A 77 -8.53 -17.93 8.80
C ILE A 77 -9.00 -19.13 9.64
N LYS A 78 -9.18 -18.92 10.95
CA LYS A 78 -9.49 -20.02 11.91
C LYS A 78 -10.86 -19.93 12.57
N GLY A 79 -11.68 -18.94 12.18
CA GLY A 79 -13.03 -18.76 12.72
C GLY A 79 -13.90 -17.94 11.80
N THR A 80 -15.14 -17.71 12.19
CA THR A 80 -16.17 -17.00 11.41
C THR A 80 -16.50 -15.61 11.96
N ARG A 81 -15.93 -15.22 13.12
CA ARG A 81 -16.09 -13.86 13.62
C ARG A 81 -15.17 -12.90 12.87
N TYR A 82 -15.61 -11.67 12.71
CA TYR A 82 -14.84 -10.64 12.01
C TYR A 82 -13.38 -10.55 12.51
N GLU A 83 -13.15 -10.52 13.82
CA GLU A 83 -11.80 -10.39 14.39
C GLU A 83 -10.90 -11.59 14.03
N GLU A 84 -11.46 -12.79 13.93
CA GLU A 84 -10.73 -14.00 13.54
C GLU A 84 -10.39 -14.01 12.06
N ILE A 85 -11.32 -13.54 11.22
CA ILE A 85 -11.14 -13.38 9.78
C ILE A 85 -10.06 -12.29 9.54
N GLU A 86 -10.19 -11.11 10.15
CA GLU A 86 -9.24 -10.01 10.02
C GLU A 86 -7.84 -10.45 10.43
N LYS A 87 -7.71 -11.10 11.59
CA LYS A 87 -6.42 -11.63 12.05
C LYS A 87 -5.81 -12.62 11.07
N GLY A 88 -6.62 -13.51 10.49
CA GLY A 88 -6.18 -14.46 9.47
C GLY A 88 -5.67 -13.77 8.21
N LEU A 89 -6.41 -12.80 7.70
CA LEU A 89 -6.00 -12.00 6.52
C LEU A 89 -4.71 -11.22 6.77
N LEU A 90 -4.53 -10.65 7.96
CA LEU A 90 -3.31 -9.93 8.33
C LEU A 90 -2.11 -10.88 8.50
N LEU A 91 -2.29 -12.06 9.08
CA LEU A 91 -1.23 -13.08 9.16
C LEU A 91 -0.81 -13.57 7.76
N PHE A 92 -1.78 -13.78 6.87
CA PHE A 92 -1.49 -14.07 5.47
C PHE A 92 -0.65 -12.96 4.83
N LYS A 93 -1.09 -11.70 4.97
CA LYS A 93 -0.38 -10.53 4.43
C LYS A 93 1.06 -10.48 4.96
N LYS A 94 1.26 -10.66 6.26
CA LYS A 94 2.58 -10.70 6.89
C LYS A 94 3.50 -11.73 6.24
N ASN A 95 3.02 -12.97 6.10
CA ASN A 95 3.82 -14.03 5.52
C ASN A 95 4.13 -13.75 4.04
N LEU A 96 3.15 -13.26 3.29
CA LEU A 96 3.35 -12.82 1.90
C LEU A 96 4.42 -11.73 1.80
N TYR A 97 4.36 -10.71 2.64
CA TYR A 97 5.34 -9.61 2.63
C TYR A 97 6.75 -10.12 2.99
N SER A 98 6.85 -11.04 3.94
CA SER A 98 8.13 -11.68 4.28
C SER A 98 8.71 -12.51 3.12
N GLU A 99 7.84 -13.15 2.32
CA GLU A 99 8.26 -13.85 1.10
C GLU A 99 8.71 -12.87 0.01
N LEU A 100 7.95 -11.79 -0.21
CA LEU A 100 8.27 -10.77 -1.21
C LEU A 100 9.58 -10.05 -0.87
N PHE A 101 9.82 -9.76 0.40
CA PHE A 101 11.05 -9.14 0.86
C PHE A 101 12.29 -9.97 0.49
N LYS A 102 12.19 -11.31 0.54
CA LYS A 102 13.27 -12.21 0.11
C LYS A 102 13.54 -12.20 -1.40
N LEU A 103 12.60 -11.69 -2.20
CA LEU A 103 12.75 -11.55 -3.65
C LEU A 103 13.43 -10.23 -4.04
N ILE A 104 13.55 -9.28 -3.12
CA ILE A 104 14.21 -8.00 -3.37
C ILE A 104 15.72 -8.22 -3.48
N PRO A 105 16.37 -7.75 -4.57
CA PRO A 105 17.82 -7.82 -4.68
C PRO A 105 18.50 -7.09 -3.51
N GLU A 106 19.52 -7.70 -2.90
CA GLU A 106 20.15 -7.29 -1.64
C GLU A 106 20.51 -5.79 -1.59
N ARG A 107 21.00 -5.24 -2.69
CA ARG A 107 21.36 -3.81 -2.81
C ARG A 107 20.19 -2.82 -2.67
N PHE A 108 18.94 -3.29 -2.63
CA PHE A 108 17.72 -2.48 -2.53
C PHE A 108 16.87 -2.81 -1.30
N ILE A 109 17.33 -3.72 -0.45
CA ILE A 109 16.58 -4.19 0.74
C ILE A 109 16.20 -3.02 1.65
N ASP A 110 17.10 -2.04 1.81
CA ASP A 110 16.88 -0.85 2.62
C ASP A 110 15.70 0.02 2.16
N ILE A 111 15.38 -0.02 0.86
CA ILE A 111 14.24 0.72 0.29
C ILE A 111 12.92 -0.01 0.58
N PHE A 112 12.97 -1.34 0.65
CA PHE A 112 11.79 -2.18 0.82
C PHE A 112 11.53 -2.63 2.27
N ASP A 113 12.28 -2.11 3.25
CA ASP A 113 12.06 -2.42 4.66
C ASP A 113 10.68 -1.94 5.18
N PHE A 114 10.01 -1.03 4.44
CA PHE A 114 8.62 -0.67 4.71
C PHE A 114 7.68 -1.89 4.75
N LEU A 115 7.97 -2.95 4.00
CA LEU A 115 7.22 -4.21 4.05
C LEU A 115 7.29 -4.89 5.43
N VAL A 116 8.33 -4.61 6.19
CA VAL A 116 8.50 -5.09 7.58
C VAL A 116 7.95 -4.08 8.57
N ARG A 117 8.23 -2.79 8.36
CA ARG A 117 7.81 -1.70 9.26
C ARG A 117 6.31 -1.43 9.26
N GLU A 118 5.60 -1.84 8.22
CA GLU A 118 4.13 -1.78 8.22
C GLU A 118 3.51 -2.46 9.44
N TRP A 119 4.15 -3.53 9.96
CA TRP A 119 3.67 -4.25 11.14
C TRP A 119 3.84 -3.44 12.42
N ASP A 120 4.89 -2.64 12.54
CA ASP A 120 5.05 -1.71 13.66
C ASP A 120 3.94 -0.66 13.64
N VAL A 121 3.64 -0.10 12.47
CA VAL A 121 2.54 0.85 12.27
C VAL A 121 1.20 0.24 12.65
N MET A 122 0.88 -0.96 12.16
CA MET A 122 -0.37 -1.65 12.45
C MET A 122 -0.51 -2.00 13.92
N ASN A 123 0.54 -2.50 14.56
CA ASN A 123 0.54 -2.85 15.97
C ASN A 123 0.41 -1.60 16.86
N LEU A 124 1.14 -0.53 16.55
CA LEU A 124 1.01 0.74 17.27
C LEU A 124 -0.42 1.30 17.14
N ARG A 125 -0.99 1.27 15.93
CA ARG A 125 -2.39 1.64 15.72
C ARG A 125 -3.33 0.80 16.59
N THR A 126 -3.12 -0.51 16.69
CA THR A 126 -3.92 -1.41 17.52
C THR A 126 -3.85 -1.02 18.99
N VAL A 127 -2.65 -0.71 19.51
CA VAL A 127 -2.45 -0.26 20.89
C VAL A 127 -3.16 1.08 21.13
N LEU A 128 -2.96 2.06 20.27
CA LEU A 128 -3.60 3.38 20.39
C LEU A 128 -5.13 3.29 20.27
N THR A 129 -5.64 2.40 19.39
CA THR A 129 -7.07 2.07 19.31
C THR A 129 -7.58 1.50 20.64
N GLY A 130 -6.82 0.61 21.25
CA GLY A 130 -7.13 0.03 22.55
C GLY A 130 -7.23 1.09 23.64
N VAL A 131 -6.31 2.05 23.69
CA VAL A 131 -6.34 3.16 24.64
C VAL A 131 -7.58 4.01 24.44
N HIS A 132 -7.87 4.41 23.20
CA HIS A 132 -9.01 5.27 22.87
C HIS A 132 -10.36 4.61 23.18
N ALA A 133 -10.48 3.32 22.88
CA ALA A 133 -11.73 2.56 23.09
C ALA A 133 -11.80 1.92 24.48
N GLU A 134 -10.82 2.18 25.36
CA GLU A 134 -10.73 1.61 26.71
C GLU A 134 -10.85 0.08 26.74
N LEU A 135 -10.23 -0.58 25.72
CA LEU A 135 -10.30 -2.04 25.59
C LEU A 135 -9.48 -2.76 26.67
N PRO A 136 -9.91 -3.94 27.12
CA PRO A 136 -9.11 -4.77 28.01
C PRO A 136 -7.74 -5.10 27.40
N VAL A 137 -6.67 -5.07 28.21
CA VAL A 137 -5.29 -5.31 27.78
C VAL A 137 -5.13 -6.61 27.00
N GLU A 138 -5.77 -7.69 27.49
CA GLU A 138 -5.74 -9.00 26.83
C GLU A 138 -6.39 -8.96 25.43
N GLU A 139 -7.42 -8.17 25.25
CA GLU A 139 -8.04 -7.99 23.94
C GLU A 139 -7.12 -7.26 22.97
N VAL A 140 -6.45 -6.19 23.44
CA VAL A 140 -5.46 -5.46 22.66
C VAL A 140 -4.32 -6.40 22.23
N ARG A 141 -3.76 -7.14 23.20
CA ARG A 141 -2.66 -8.11 22.95
C ARG A 141 -3.05 -9.18 21.94
N ASN A 142 -4.26 -9.71 22.04
CA ASN A 142 -4.76 -10.73 21.12
C ASN A 142 -4.91 -10.24 19.67
N ARG A 143 -5.03 -8.93 19.46
CA ARG A 143 -5.11 -8.31 18.14
C ARG A 143 -3.75 -7.98 17.55
N LEU A 144 -2.67 -7.99 18.34
CA LEU A 144 -1.31 -7.74 17.84
C LEU A 144 -0.88 -8.86 16.88
N ILE A 145 -0.14 -8.47 15.87
CA ILE A 145 0.48 -9.39 14.90
C ILE A 145 1.99 -9.38 15.14
N GLU A 146 2.53 -10.51 15.58
CA GLU A 146 3.97 -10.66 15.77
C GLU A 146 4.72 -10.34 14.46
N GLY A 147 5.50 -9.28 14.44
CA GLY A 147 6.24 -8.78 13.26
C GLY A 147 6.59 -7.30 13.41
N GLY A 148 7.47 -6.83 12.53
CA GLY A 148 8.06 -5.50 12.64
C GLY A 148 9.38 -5.51 13.41
N GLU A 149 10.03 -4.36 13.48
CA GLU A 149 11.31 -4.17 14.20
C GLU A 149 11.08 -3.81 15.67
N MET A 150 9.91 -3.25 16.00
CA MET A 150 9.59 -2.72 17.34
C MET A 150 8.48 -3.51 18.04
N PHE A 151 8.12 -4.71 17.56
CA PHE A 151 7.01 -5.49 18.10
C PHE A 151 7.04 -5.64 19.61
N GLU A 152 8.16 -6.08 20.18
CA GLU A 152 8.29 -6.28 21.64
C GLU A 152 8.07 -4.98 22.41
N LYS A 153 8.60 -3.86 21.88
CA LYS A 153 8.43 -2.55 22.47
C LYS A 153 6.97 -2.10 22.43
N ILE A 154 6.29 -2.32 21.29
CA ILE A 154 4.86 -2.00 21.14
C ILE A 154 4.00 -2.88 22.04
N ALA A 155 4.27 -4.19 22.07
CA ALA A 155 3.53 -5.12 22.91
C ALA A 155 3.69 -4.82 24.43
N SER A 156 4.84 -4.27 24.84
CA SER A 156 5.11 -3.90 26.24
C SER A 156 4.24 -2.75 26.74
N VAL A 157 3.73 -1.91 25.86
CA VAL A 157 2.88 -0.76 26.21
C VAL A 157 1.39 -0.99 25.93
N ALA A 158 1.01 -2.23 25.61
CA ALA A 158 -0.40 -2.58 25.44
C ALA A 158 -1.14 -2.44 26.79
N GLY A 159 -2.11 -1.53 26.84
CA GLY A 159 -2.87 -1.21 28.06
C GLY A 159 -2.29 -0.10 28.92
N GLU A 160 -1.16 0.48 28.54
CA GLU A 160 -0.60 1.67 29.17
C GLU A 160 -1.34 2.94 28.68
N ASP A 161 -1.25 4.02 29.46
CA ASP A 161 -1.76 5.32 29.04
C ASP A 161 -0.93 5.98 27.95
N ILE A 162 -1.47 7.03 27.33
CA ILE A 162 -0.83 7.70 26.21
C ILE A 162 0.50 8.37 26.60
N GLU A 163 0.62 8.87 27.83
CA GLU A 163 1.82 9.50 28.35
C GLU A 163 2.95 8.48 28.45
N ARG A 164 2.65 7.27 28.94
CA ARG A 164 3.59 6.16 29.02
C ARG A 164 4.01 5.66 27.65
N ILE A 165 3.05 5.55 26.72
CA ILE A 165 3.33 5.19 25.32
C ILE A 165 4.27 6.25 24.70
N ALA A 166 3.94 7.54 24.82
CA ALA A 166 4.76 8.62 24.26
C ALA A 166 6.19 8.59 24.81
N SER A 167 6.35 8.48 26.15
CA SER A 167 7.67 8.40 26.77
C SER A 167 8.47 7.17 26.34
N THR A 168 7.81 6.04 26.11
CA THR A 168 8.44 4.80 25.65
C THR A 168 9.01 4.95 24.24
N PHE A 169 8.33 5.68 23.37
CA PHE A 169 8.73 5.86 21.97
C PHE A 169 9.54 7.13 21.71
N GLU A 170 9.87 7.91 22.74
CA GLU A 170 10.72 9.09 22.61
C GLU A 170 12.04 8.73 21.89
N GLY A 171 12.44 9.56 20.92
CA GLY A 171 13.62 9.36 20.09
C GLY A 171 13.51 8.24 19.04
N THR A 172 12.35 7.60 18.90
CA THR A 172 12.08 6.65 17.81
C THR A 172 11.39 7.34 16.64
N PRO A 173 11.44 6.75 15.43
CA PRO A 173 10.72 7.28 14.27
C PRO A 173 9.20 7.41 14.48
N LEU A 174 8.61 6.61 15.36
CA LEU A 174 7.16 6.63 15.66
C LEU A 174 6.75 7.73 16.65
N ALA A 175 7.70 8.40 17.30
CA ALA A 175 7.41 9.45 18.31
C ALA A 175 6.49 10.54 17.75
N GLY A 176 6.79 11.06 16.54
CA GLY A 176 5.99 12.12 15.92
C GLY A 176 4.54 11.73 15.64
N ALA A 177 4.29 10.47 15.25
CA ALA A 177 2.93 9.97 15.04
C ALA A 177 2.15 9.86 16.36
N ILE A 178 2.82 9.46 17.45
CA ILE A 178 2.22 9.37 18.79
C ILE A 178 1.92 10.77 19.35
N GLU A 179 2.84 11.71 19.18
CA GLU A 179 2.63 13.11 19.57
C GLU A 179 1.43 13.74 18.86
N GLU A 180 1.32 13.50 17.55
CA GLU A 180 0.21 14.00 16.76
C GLU A 180 -1.12 13.38 17.19
N TYR A 181 -1.16 12.07 17.46
CA TYR A 181 -2.33 11.44 18.06
C TYR A 181 -2.71 12.05 19.41
N ASN A 182 -1.75 12.21 20.31
CA ASN A 182 -2.00 12.78 21.64
C ASN A 182 -2.59 14.20 21.55
N ARG A 183 -2.20 14.94 20.50
CA ARG A 183 -2.71 16.29 20.25
C ARG A 183 -4.13 16.32 19.70
N ILE A 184 -4.46 15.42 18.76
CA ILE A 184 -5.74 15.42 18.04
C ILE A 184 -6.76 14.52 18.73
N LYS A 185 -6.31 13.43 19.33
CA LYS A 185 -7.13 12.35 19.93
C LYS A 185 -8.18 11.76 18.96
N ASP A 186 -7.85 11.77 17.65
CA ASP A 186 -8.66 11.23 16.58
C ASP A 186 -7.89 10.19 15.77
N PHE A 187 -8.57 9.10 15.43
CA PHE A 187 -7.97 7.97 14.68
C PHE A 187 -7.55 8.32 13.27
N SER A 188 -8.28 9.22 12.60
CA SER A 188 -7.93 9.65 11.25
C SER A 188 -6.55 10.31 11.21
N GLY A 189 -6.19 11.05 12.27
CA GLY A 189 -4.89 11.68 12.42
C GLY A 189 -3.74 10.67 12.56
N ILE A 190 -3.96 9.54 13.24
CA ILE A 190 -2.92 8.49 13.36
C ILE A 190 -2.59 7.90 12.01
N ASP A 191 -3.60 7.48 11.25
CA ASP A 191 -3.39 6.84 9.95
C ASP A 191 -2.63 7.76 9.00
N LEU A 192 -2.95 9.04 9.01
CA LEU A 192 -2.27 10.05 8.20
C LEU A 192 -0.82 10.27 8.67
N ALA A 193 -0.58 10.40 9.98
CA ALA A 193 0.76 10.61 10.53
C ALA A 193 1.68 9.40 10.28
N LEU A 194 1.16 8.19 10.47
CA LEU A 194 1.90 6.95 10.21
C LEU A 194 2.18 6.75 8.72
N GLY A 195 1.18 7.00 7.86
CA GLY A 195 1.34 6.95 6.41
C GLY A 195 2.37 7.98 5.91
N LYS A 196 2.31 9.20 6.42
CA LYS A 196 3.28 10.25 6.14
C LYS A 196 4.69 9.82 6.53
N TRP A 197 4.88 9.33 7.74
CA TRP A 197 6.17 8.86 8.21
C TRP A 197 6.75 7.76 7.29
N MET A 198 5.95 6.75 6.91
CA MET A 198 6.42 5.68 6.02
C MET A 198 6.89 6.20 4.67
N VAL A 199 6.13 7.12 4.06
CA VAL A 199 6.46 7.67 2.75
C VAL A 199 7.67 8.59 2.80
N GLU A 200 7.81 9.41 3.86
CA GLU A 200 8.98 10.27 4.07
C GLU A 200 10.25 9.44 4.26
N ASP A 201 10.20 8.34 5.01
CA ASP A 201 11.33 7.43 5.20
C ASP A 201 11.80 6.81 3.88
N ILE A 202 10.86 6.31 3.06
CA ILE A 202 11.19 5.76 1.73
C ILE A 202 11.77 6.86 0.83
N SER A 203 11.20 8.06 0.86
CA SER A 203 11.66 9.19 0.05
C SER A 203 13.10 9.59 0.40
N LEU A 204 13.42 9.62 1.70
CA LEU A 204 14.80 9.89 2.17
C LEU A 204 15.78 8.81 1.70
N LYS A 205 15.40 7.54 1.71
CA LYS A 205 16.22 6.42 1.22
C LYS A 205 16.41 6.45 -0.30
N LEU A 206 15.47 7.02 -1.03
CA LEU A 206 15.56 7.20 -2.48
C LEU A 206 16.33 8.45 -2.88
N ASP A 207 16.53 9.39 -1.95
CA ASP A 207 17.27 10.63 -2.23
C ASP A 207 18.75 10.33 -2.52
N GLY A 208 19.29 11.02 -3.55
CA GLY A 208 20.65 10.79 -4.02
C GLY A 208 20.91 9.48 -4.76
N ARG A 209 19.94 8.55 -4.83
CA ARG A 209 20.09 7.30 -5.58
C ARG A 209 19.73 7.49 -7.05
N SER A 210 20.62 7.01 -7.92
CA SER A 210 20.56 7.22 -9.38
C SER A 210 20.34 5.94 -10.19
N GLU A 211 20.17 4.79 -9.54
CA GLU A 211 19.96 3.51 -10.20
C GLU A 211 18.66 3.55 -11.04
N LYS A 212 18.80 3.22 -12.33
CA LYS A 212 17.71 3.29 -13.30
C LYS A 212 16.47 2.51 -12.87
N LYS A 213 16.64 1.35 -12.21
CA LYS A 213 15.53 0.52 -11.77
C LYS A 213 14.67 1.14 -10.65
N LEU A 214 15.20 2.16 -9.95
CA LEU A 214 14.47 2.85 -8.89
C LEU A 214 13.43 3.86 -9.39
N TRP A 215 13.40 4.17 -10.69
CA TRP A 215 12.38 5.06 -11.23
C TRP A 215 10.96 4.62 -10.89
N ALA A 216 10.70 3.31 -10.97
CA ALA A 216 9.40 2.74 -10.67
C ALA A 216 9.02 2.89 -9.19
N VAL A 217 9.99 2.68 -8.29
CA VAL A 217 9.80 2.88 -6.85
C VAL A 217 9.53 4.36 -6.56
N LYS A 218 10.33 5.27 -7.14
CA LYS A 218 10.11 6.72 -7.01
C LYS A 218 8.70 7.11 -7.48
N ARG A 219 8.30 6.62 -8.65
CA ARG A 219 6.97 6.91 -9.19
C ARG A 219 5.84 6.35 -8.34
N TYR A 220 6.01 5.12 -7.80
CA TYR A 220 5.05 4.52 -6.87
C TYR A 220 4.93 5.35 -5.58
N VAL A 221 6.04 5.82 -5.03
CA VAL A 221 6.06 6.71 -3.86
C VAL A 221 5.36 8.03 -4.17
N ASP A 222 5.62 8.65 -5.32
CA ASP A 222 4.94 9.88 -5.75
C ASP A 222 3.41 9.69 -5.81
N ILE A 223 2.95 8.59 -6.41
CA ILE A 223 1.52 8.24 -6.47
C ILE A 223 0.97 8.06 -5.05
N SER A 224 1.70 7.37 -4.17
CA SER A 224 1.29 7.15 -2.78
C SER A 224 1.18 8.45 -2.00
N VAL A 225 2.12 9.40 -2.18
CA VAL A 225 2.06 10.76 -1.63
C VAL A 225 0.80 11.48 -2.11
N ASP A 226 0.55 11.43 -3.41
CA ASP A 226 -0.62 12.10 -3.99
C ASP A 226 -1.92 11.55 -3.41
N VAL A 227 -2.04 10.22 -3.28
CA VAL A 227 -3.21 9.56 -2.68
C VAL A 227 -3.37 9.96 -1.22
N LEU A 228 -2.31 9.91 -0.41
CA LEU A 228 -2.35 10.30 1.00
C LEU A 228 -2.78 11.75 1.17
N ASN A 229 -2.16 12.68 0.44
CA ASN A 229 -2.48 14.09 0.50
C ASN A 229 -3.93 14.36 0.09
N LEU A 230 -4.39 13.76 -1.00
CA LEU A 230 -5.75 13.98 -1.50
C LEU A 230 -6.79 13.45 -0.51
N LYS A 231 -6.60 12.25 0.05
CA LYS A 231 -7.49 11.70 1.08
C LYS A 231 -7.48 12.53 2.37
N ALA A 232 -6.30 12.99 2.81
CA ALA A 232 -6.20 13.88 3.97
C ALA A 232 -7.00 15.17 3.76
N MET A 233 -6.83 15.82 2.62
CA MET A 233 -7.57 17.04 2.28
C MET A 233 -9.07 16.79 2.13
N LEU A 234 -9.47 15.67 1.55
CA LEU A 234 -10.87 15.30 1.39
C LEU A 234 -11.57 15.14 2.75
N ARG A 235 -10.98 14.37 3.65
CA ARG A 235 -11.49 14.20 5.03
C ARG A 235 -11.46 15.51 5.81
N GLY A 236 -10.38 16.29 5.65
CA GLY A 236 -10.27 17.60 6.27
C GLY A 236 -11.38 18.57 5.83
N LYS A 237 -11.73 18.57 4.54
CA LYS A 237 -12.85 19.37 4.01
C LYS A 237 -14.19 18.92 4.57
N GLU A 238 -14.44 17.62 4.65
CA GLU A 238 -15.65 17.08 5.25
C GLU A 238 -15.75 17.44 6.74
N GLY A 239 -14.63 17.30 7.48
CA GLY A 239 -14.54 17.61 8.90
C GLY A 239 -14.42 19.10 9.24
N GLY A 240 -14.37 20.00 8.24
CA GLY A 240 -14.23 21.44 8.47
C GLY A 240 -12.85 21.84 9.05
N VAL A 241 -11.81 21.01 8.83
CA VAL A 241 -10.43 21.26 9.27
C VAL A 241 -9.87 22.48 8.54
N THR A 242 -9.18 23.37 9.26
CA THR A 242 -8.60 24.58 8.68
C THR A 242 -7.39 24.28 7.80
N GLU A 243 -7.00 25.23 6.94
CA GLU A 243 -5.79 25.10 6.10
C GLU A 243 -4.51 24.96 6.95
N GLU A 244 -4.43 25.66 8.08
CA GLU A 244 -3.28 25.58 8.97
C GLU A 244 -3.13 24.21 9.64
N GLU A 245 -4.26 23.59 9.98
CA GLU A 245 -4.27 22.25 10.59
C GLU A 245 -3.96 21.16 9.57
N ILE A 246 -4.57 21.20 8.38
CA ILE A 246 -4.35 20.16 7.35
C ILE A 246 -2.91 20.14 6.84
N LYS A 247 -2.20 21.27 6.81
CA LYS A 247 -0.79 21.37 6.41
C LYS A 247 0.12 20.39 7.15
N ARG A 248 -0.20 20.06 8.40
CA ARG A 248 0.61 19.15 9.23
C ARG A 248 0.60 17.73 8.72
N PHE A 249 -0.49 17.33 8.07
CA PHE A 249 -0.67 15.97 7.54
C PHE A 249 -0.18 15.82 6.10
N LEU A 250 0.06 16.91 5.40
CA LEU A 250 0.44 16.87 3.98
C LEU A 250 1.95 16.72 3.81
N ILE A 251 2.30 16.02 2.75
CA ILE A 251 3.65 15.89 2.24
C ILE A 251 3.78 16.81 1.02
N GLY A 252 4.52 17.92 1.16
CA GLY A 252 4.63 18.95 0.11
C GLY A 252 3.56 20.04 0.22
N VAL A 253 3.85 21.23 -0.30
CA VAL A 253 3.12 22.48 0.06
C VAL A 253 2.18 22.97 -1.04
N GLU A 254 2.29 22.51 -2.30
CA GLU A 254 1.62 23.17 -3.44
C GLU A 254 0.08 23.11 -3.42
N VAL A 255 -0.50 22.16 -2.70
CA VAL A 255 -1.95 21.88 -2.75
C VAL A 255 -2.76 22.63 -1.72
N THR A 256 -2.13 23.15 -0.68
CA THR A 256 -2.82 23.85 0.40
C THR A 256 -3.60 25.08 -0.06
N ARG A 257 -3.12 25.77 -1.10
CA ARG A 257 -3.82 26.95 -1.64
C ARG A 257 -5.20 26.60 -2.19
N VAL A 258 -5.34 25.52 -2.99
CA VAL A 258 -6.65 25.06 -3.49
C VAL A 258 -7.56 24.69 -2.33
N TYR A 259 -7.00 24.04 -1.31
CA TYR A 259 -7.72 23.68 -0.11
C TYR A 259 -8.28 24.93 0.61
N GLY A 260 -7.46 25.96 0.86
CA GLY A 260 -7.89 27.17 1.55
C GLY A 260 -8.94 27.99 0.79
N GLU A 261 -8.85 28.03 -0.54
CA GLU A 261 -9.72 28.84 -1.42
C GLU A 261 -11.10 28.23 -1.70
N THR A 262 -11.36 26.98 -1.32
CA THR A 262 -12.61 26.25 -1.64
C THR A 262 -13.49 26.09 -0.40
N GLY A 263 -14.81 26.25 -0.58
CA GLY A 263 -15.77 26.19 0.52
C GLY A 263 -16.46 24.83 0.69
N SER A 264 -16.44 23.96 -0.31
CA SER A 264 -17.09 22.66 -0.28
C SER A 264 -16.21 21.54 -0.82
N VAL A 265 -16.54 20.28 -0.48
CA VAL A 265 -15.89 19.08 -1.00
C VAL A 265 -15.96 19.06 -2.52
N ARG A 266 -17.13 19.33 -3.09
CA ARG A 266 -17.34 19.33 -4.56
C ARG A 266 -16.47 20.38 -5.26
N GLU A 267 -16.49 21.61 -4.79
CA GLU A 267 -15.67 22.70 -5.38
C GLU A 267 -14.18 22.37 -5.28
N PHE A 268 -13.75 21.83 -4.14
CA PHE A 268 -12.38 21.36 -3.95
C PHE A 268 -12.00 20.30 -4.98
N LEU A 269 -12.80 19.25 -5.14
CA LEU A 269 -12.52 18.17 -6.08
C LEU A 269 -12.50 18.65 -7.54
N GLU A 270 -13.43 19.53 -7.94
CA GLU A 270 -13.44 20.09 -9.30
C GLU A 270 -12.16 20.90 -9.60
N ARG A 271 -11.68 21.70 -8.64
CA ARG A 271 -10.41 22.43 -8.81
C ARG A 271 -9.19 21.52 -8.76
N MET A 272 -9.24 20.40 -8.06
CA MET A 272 -8.16 19.42 -8.03
C MET A 272 -7.92 18.74 -9.37
N LYS A 273 -8.93 18.67 -10.27
CA LYS A 273 -8.78 18.15 -11.64
C LYS A 273 -7.74 18.92 -12.47
N GLU A 274 -7.55 20.20 -12.20
CA GLU A 274 -6.62 21.08 -12.92
C GLU A 274 -5.20 21.04 -12.33
N THR A 275 -4.99 20.25 -11.29
CA THR A 275 -3.70 20.09 -10.61
C THR A 275 -3.01 18.76 -11.01
N ARG A 276 -1.82 18.53 -10.47
CA ARG A 276 -1.14 17.24 -10.61
C ARG A 276 -1.96 16.04 -10.12
N TYR A 277 -2.98 16.26 -9.30
CA TYR A 277 -3.88 15.24 -8.77
C TYR A 277 -5.05 14.89 -9.72
N GLY A 278 -5.17 15.57 -10.85
CA GLY A 278 -6.28 15.38 -11.80
C GLY A 278 -6.49 13.92 -12.21
N TYR A 279 -5.43 13.13 -12.33
CA TYR A 279 -5.52 11.71 -12.64
C TYR A 279 -6.20 10.85 -11.54
N LEU A 280 -6.22 11.35 -10.29
CA LEU A 280 -6.91 10.71 -9.16
C LEU A 280 -8.38 11.16 -9.03
N VAL A 281 -8.75 12.30 -9.64
CA VAL A 281 -10.06 12.97 -9.49
C VAL A 281 -10.84 12.98 -10.80
N ALA A 282 -10.67 11.98 -11.66
CA ALA A 282 -11.34 11.94 -12.98
C ALA A 282 -12.88 12.01 -12.84
N GLU A 283 -13.42 11.29 -11.87
CA GLU A 283 -14.85 11.30 -11.51
C GLU A 283 -15.00 11.91 -10.11
N VAL A 284 -15.96 12.86 -9.95
CA VAL A 284 -16.22 13.51 -8.67
C VAL A 284 -17.45 12.89 -8.03
N GLU A 285 -17.26 12.38 -6.81
CA GLU A 285 -18.30 11.91 -5.93
C GLU A 285 -18.41 12.85 -4.71
N GLU A 286 -19.63 13.16 -4.29
CA GLU A 286 -19.84 14.02 -3.11
C GLU A 286 -19.69 13.22 -1.80
N ASP A 287 -20.00 11.94 -1.83
CA ASP A 287 -19.79 11.02 -0.72
C ASP A 287 -18.28 10.75 -0.57
N VAL A 288 -17.71 11.14 0.56
CA VAL A 288 -16.28 11.05 0.83
C VAL A 288 -15.78 9.60 0.76
N MET A 289 -16.55 8.64 1.27
CA MET A 289 -16.17 7.22 1.24
C MET A 289 -16.11 6.70 -0.19
N ARG A 290 -17.08 7.05 -1.04
CA ARG A 290 -17.06 6.71 -2.48
C ARG A 290 -15.91 7.40 -3.20
N MET A 291 -15.65 8.66 -2.86
CA MET A 291 -14.52 9.39 -3.47
C MET A 291 -13.18 8.75 -3.09
N GLU A 292 -13.00 8.34 -1.85
CA GLU A 292 -11.80 7.60 -1.43
C GLU A 292 -11.63 6.28 -2.17
N GLN A 293 -12.72 5.55 -2.42
CA GLN A 293 -12.72 4.36 -3.27
C GLN A 293 -12.24 4.68 -4.69
N ARG A 294 -12.79 5.76 -5.31
CA ARG A 294 -12.37 6.19 -6.66
C ARG A 294 -10.90 6.57 -6.72
N ILE A 295 -10.38 7.22 -5.67
CA ILE A 295 -8.96 7.53 -5.53
C ILE A 295 -8.12 6.25 -5.49
N ASP A 296 -8.54 5.24 -4.72
CA ASP A 296 -7.85 3.94 -4.67
C ASP A 296 -7.86 3.22 -6.03
N GLU A 297 -9.00 3.22 -6.72
CA GLU A 297 -9.10 2.66 -8.08
C GLU A 297 -8.20 3.42 -9.08
N ALA A 298 -8.12 4.74 -8.97
CA ALA A 298 -7.23 5.55 -9.80
C ALA A 298 -5.76 5.28 -9.49
N MET A 299 -5.39 5.07 -8.22
CA MET A 299 -4.07 4.61 -7.82
C MET A 299 -3.71 3.27 -8.49
N LEU A 300 -4.62 2.28 -8.41
CA LEU A 300 -4.39 0.97 -9.04
C LEU A 300 -4.20 1.09 -10.55
N ARG A 301 -5.00 1.93 -11.23
CA ARG A 301 -4.83 2.23 -12.66
C ARG A 301 -3.46 2.83 -12.95
N ALA A 302 -3.06 3.85 -12.20
CA ALA A 302 -1.75 4.50 -12.36
C ALA A 302 -0.59 3.52 -12.16
N VAL A 303 -0.65 2.65 -11.15
CA VAL A 303 0.37 1.62 -10.91
C VAL A 303 0.37 0.56 -12.03
N LYS A 304 -0.80 0.19 -12.57
CA LYS A 304 -0.92 -0.74 -13.69
C LYS A 304 -0.30 -0.16 -14.97
N GLU A 305 -0.45 1.14 -15.21
CA GLU A 305 0.15 1.83 -16.36
C GLU A 305 1.68 1.75 -16.34
N LEU A 306 2.32 1.77 -15.15
CA LEU A 306 3.78 1.59 -15.04
C LEU A 306 4.25 0.26 -15.67
N SER A 307 3.39 -0.76 -15.73
CA SER A 307 3.74 -2.08 -16.30
C SER A 307 4.00 -2.04 -17.80
N GLN A 308 3.53 -1.01 -18.50
CA GLN A 308 3.80 -0.82 -19.93
C GLN A 308 5.25 -0.37 -20.18
N GLU A 309 5.91 0.22 -19.18
CA GLU A 309 7.25 0.76 -19.29
C GLU A 309 8.34 -0.25 -18.87
N GLU A 310 8.05 -1.16 -17.94
CA GLU A 310 9.03 -2.10 -17.42
C GLU A 310 8.43 -3.48 -17.11
N ALA A 311 8.82 -4.49 -17.89
CA ALA A 311 8.40 -5.87 -17.68
C ALA A 311 9.25 -6.61 -16.61
N PHE A 312 10.51 -6.22 -16.42
CA PHE A 312 11.46 -6.85 -15.48
C PHE A 312 12.13 -5.79 -14.61
N GLY A 313 11.73 -5.70 -13.36
CA GLY A 313 12.20 -4.72 -12.41
C GLY A 313 11.30 -4.67 -11.18
N PHE A 314 11.13 -3.50 -10.60
CA PHE A 314 10.27 -3.33 -9.43
C PHE A 314 8.78 -3.21 -9.78
N VAL A 315 8.44 -2.82 -11.02
CA VAL A 315 7.04 -2.62 -11.42
C VAL A 315 6.16 -3.84 -11.15
N PRO A 316 6.52 -5.08 -11.54
CA PRO A 316 5.70 -6.26 -11.23
C PRO A 316 5.46 -6.43 -9.72
N ILE A 317 6.49 -6.20 -8.90
CA ILE A 317 6.41 -6.33 -7.43
C ILE A 317 5.46 -5.27 -6.86
N LEU A 318 5.64 -3.99 -7.23
CA LEU A 318 4.82 -2.88 -6.74
C LEU A 318 3.37 -3.01 -7.18
N ARG A 319 3.14 -3.42 -8.43
CA ARG A 319 1.81 -3.70 -8.95
C ARG A 319 1.12 -4.80 -8.17
N PHE A 320 1.80 -5.93 -7.97
CA PHE A 320 1.25 -7.03 -7.20
C PHE A 320 0.93 -6.63 -5.76
N LEU A 321 1.82 -5.88 -5.09
CA LEU A 321 1.57 -5.35 -3.75
C LEU A 321 0.29 -4.50 -3.72
N ALA A 322 0.15 -3.54 -4.64
CA ALA A 322 -1.02 -2.68 -4.69
C ALA A 322 -2.32 -3.47 -4.93
N LEU A 323 -2.31 -4.45 -5.85
CA LEU A 323 -3.46 -5.29 -6.16
C LEU A 323 -3.83 -6.20 -4.98
N LYS A 324 -2.85 -6.82 -4.33
CA LYS A 324 -3.06 -7.71 -3.18
C LYS A 324 -3.55 -6.93 -1.96
N ASP A 325 -3.05 -5.72 -1.75
CA ASP A 325 -3.54 -4.86 -0.67
C ASP A 325 -5.00 -4.43 -0.90
N ALA A 326 -5.38 -4.14 -2.14
CA ALA A 326 -6.77 -3.85 -2.48
C ALA A 326 -7.67 -5.08 -2.27
N GLU A 327 -7.22 -6.27 -2.67
CA GLU A 327 -7.94 -7.53 -2.46
C GLU A 327 -8.16 -7.79 -0.95
N ILE A 328 -7.10 -7.72 -0.14
CA ILE A 328 -7.19 -7.94 1.31
C ILE A 328 -8.09 -6.90 1.97
N ARG A 329 -8.02 -5.64 1.52
CA ARG A 329 -8.92 -4.58 1.99
C ARG A 329 -10.39 -4.90 1.69
N ASN A 330 -10.69 -5.35 0.47
CA ASN A 330 -12.04 -5.75 0.10
C ASN A 330 -12.53 -6.95 0.93
N LEU A 331 -11.70 -7.97 1.16
CA LEU A 331 -12.06 -9.12 2.00
C LEU A 331 -12.34 -8.69 3.45
N ARG A 332 -11.53 -7.79 4.02
CA ARG A 332 -11.78 -7.24 5.36
C ARG A 332 -13.05 -6.41 5.40
N LEU A 333 -13.31 -5.62 4.36
CA LEU A 333 -14.52 -4.81 4.23
C LEU A 333 -15.77 -5.68 4.18
N ILE A 334 -15.78 -6.72 3.33
CA ILE A 334 -16.87 -7.68 3.23
C ILE A 334 -17.14 -8.31 4.59
N ALA A 335 -16.12 -8.88 5.23
CA ALA A 335 -16.27 -9.56 6.51
C ALA A 335 -16.79 -8.63 7.62
N LYS A 336 -16.33 -7.37 7.65
CA LYS A 336 -16.77 -6.38 8.64
C LYS A 336 -18.24 -6.01 8.44
N LEU A 337 -18.60 -5.61 7.23
CA LEU A 337 -19.93 -5.07 6.95
C LEU A 337 -21.00 -6.16 6.94
N GLU A 338 -20.65 -7.38 6.52
CA GLU A 338 -21.54 -8.53 6.66
C GLU A 338 -21.79 -8.83 8.15
N GLY A 339 -20.75 -8.83 8.98
CA GLY A 339 -20.87 -9.00 10.43
C GLY A 339 -21.70 -7.90 11.12
N GLU A 340 -21.75 -6.70 10.54
CA GLU A 340 -22.58 -5.56 10.99
C GLU A 340 -24.00 -5.59 10.38
N GLY A 341 -24.31 -6.53 9.49
CA GLY A 341 -25.62 -6.67 8.84
C GLY A 341 -25.91 -5.59 7.78
N VAL A 342 -24.86 -5.03 7.16
CA VAL A 342 -25.01 -4.06 6.08
C VAL A 342 -25.50 -4.75 4.80
N PRO A 343 -26.47 -4.16 4.05
CA PRO A 343 -26.96 -4.75 2.81
C PRO A 343 -25.86 -5.01 1.78
N ASN A 344 -25.89 -6.19 1.15
CA ASN A 344 -24.85 -6.65 0.21
C ASN A 344 -24.62 -5.69 -0.96
N ASP A 345 -25.67 -5.05 -1.48
CA ASP A 345 -25.55 -4.07 -2.54
C ASP A 345 -24.69 -2.88 -2.09
N ARG A 346 -24.84 -2.45 -0.83
CA ARG A 346 -24.00 -1.37 -0.28
C ARG A 346 -22.55 -1.80 -0.12
N ILE A 347 -22.31 -3.05 0.29
CA ILE A 347 -20.96 -3.60 0.39
C ILE A 347 -20.27 -3.55 -0.98
N LYS A 348 -20.96 -4.00 -2.05
CA LYS A 348 -20.45 -4.00 -3.42
C LYS A 348 -20.14 -2.58 -3.95
N GLU A 349 -20.94 -1.59 -3.55
CA GLU A 349 -20.77 -0.21 -3.97
C GLU A 349 -19.48 0.43 -3.47
N ILE A 350 -18.97 0.00 -2.31
CA ILE A 350 -17.80 0.61 -1.65
C ILE A 350 -16.53 -0.23 -1.76
N MET A 351 -16.60 -1.41 -2.41
CA MET A 351 -15.40 -2.20 -2.73
C MET A 351 -14.56 -1.51 -3.82
N VAL A 352 -13.25 -1.53 -3.66
CA VAL A 352 -12.30 -1.05 -4.66
C VAL A 352 -12.27 -2.02 -5.84
N ARG A 353 -12.55 -1.54 -7.04
CA ARG A 353 -12.54 -2.34 -8.27
C ARG A 353 -11.15 -2.41 -8.86
N VAL A 354 -10.68 -3.63 -9.05
CA VAL A 354 -9.33 -3.86 -9.59
C VAL A 354 -9.33 -3.81 -11.13
N GLY A 355 -10.51 -3.95 -11.73
CA GLY A 355 -10.70 -4.08 -13.18
C GLY A 355 -10.26 -5.45 -13.69
N LYS A 356 -10.82 -5.91 -14.80
CA LYS A 356 -10.40 -7.16 -15.44
C LYS A 356 -8.90 -7.08 -15.73
N GLY A 357 -8.14 -8.02 -15.20
CA GLY A 357 -6.77 -8.24 -15.60
C GLY A 357 -6.76 -8.45 -17.12
N GLY A 358 -6.13 -7.55 -17.85
CA GLY A 358 -5.87 -7.70 -19.27
C GLY A 358 -4.59 -8.49 -19.47
#